data_9e52d8c3dd5beeed5365cfea741bd26c
#
_entry.id   9e52d8c3dd5beeed5365cfea741bd26c
#
_cell.length_a   1.000
_cell.length_b   1.000
_cell.length_c   1.000
_cell.angle_alpha   90.00
_cell.angle_beta   90.00
_cell.angle_gamma   90.00
#
_symmetry.space_group_name_H-M   'P 1'
#
loop_
_entity.id
_entity.type
_entity.pdbx_description
1 polymer ?
#
loop_
_entity_poly.entity_id
_entity_poly.type
_entity_poly.pdbx_seq_one_letter_code
_entity_poly.pdbx_strand_id
1 'polypeptide(L)'
;MATSESRRAAAELEKLIGPAAGGDKQAVSEILKIVYPLVRRYCAARMSGAGHLHVTADDVAQEICLATVQAIPRYRDQGKSFLAFVYGISANKVADAFRRAQLHPAYPVAEFPDAPMNEAGPEERALAMETRMAARELMQVLSSTHREVLVMRIVLGWTAAQTAEAIGTSPGVVRVMQHRALNRLRAELRAAS
;
A
#
# COMPACT_ATOMS: atom_id res chain seq x y z
N MET A 1 -2.36 -18.25 -2.09
CA MET A 1 -2.11 -18.10 -0.65
C MET A 1 -2.44 -16.70 -0.16
N ALA A 2 -1.99 -15.61 -0.80
CA ALA A 2 -2.22 -14.22 -0.37
C ALA A 2 -3.71 -13.84 -0.10
N THR A 3 -4.65 -14.28 -0.93
CA THR A 3 -6.09 -13.99 -0.76
C THR A 3 -6.74 -14.65 0.47
N SER A 4 -6.19 -15.74 1.00
CA SER A 4 -6.66 -16.37 2.24
C SER A 4 -6.20 -15.58 3.46
N GLU A 5 -4.94 -15.14 3.45
CA GLU A 5 -4.35 -14.33 4.50
C GLU A 5 -5.03 -12.96 4.64
N SER A 6 -5.29 -12.29 3.53
CA SER A 6 -5.99 -11.00 3.52
C SER A 6 -7.44 -11.10 4.06
N ARG A 7 -8.15 -12.18 3.75
CA ARG A 7 -9.49 -12.43 4.32
C ARG A 7 -9.45 -12.68 5.82
N ARG A 8 -8.45 -13.44 6.27
CA ARG A 8 -8.25 -13.72 7.70
C ARG A 8 -7.92 -12.45 8.46
N ALA A 9 -7.00 -11.64 7.96
CA ALA A 9 -6.66 -10.36 8.55
C ALA A 9 -7.87 -9.41 8.66
N ALA A 10 -8.69 -9.31 7.60
CA ALA A 10 -9.91 -8.51 7.64
C ALA A 10 -10.90 -9.00 8.71
N ALA A 11 -11.16 -10.32 8.78
CA ALA A 11 -12.06 -10.89 9.78
C ALA A 11 -11.57 -10.73 11.22
N GLU A 12 -10.26 -10.72 11.44
CA GLU A 12 -9.66 -10.50 12.76
C GLU A 12 -9.76 -9.03 13.17
N LEU A 13 -9.52 -8.10 12.25
CA LEU A 13 -9.68 -6.66 12.50
C LEU A 13 -11.12 -6.32 12.92
N GLU A 14 -12.13 -6.89 12.27
CA GLU A 14 -13.54 -6.63 12.62
C GLU A 14 -13.88 -7.04 14.07
N LYS A 15 -13.22 -8.08 14.62
CA LYS A 15 -13.41 -8.50 16.01
C LYS A 15 -12.73 -7.56 17.01
N LEU A 16 -11.61 -6.95 16.62
CA LEU A 16 -10.80 -6.11 17.49
C LEU A 16 -11.29 -4.66 17.56
N ILE A 17 -12.03 -4.20 16.53
CA ILE A 17 -12.39 -2.79 16.43
C ILE A 17 -13.33 -2.32 17.55
N GLY A 18 -14.28 -3.15 17.98
CA GLY A 18 -15.20 -2.82 19.07
C GLY A 18 -14.46 -2.59 20.39
N PRO A 19 -13.69 -3.56 20.90
CA PRO A 19 -12.84 -3.39 22.09
C PRO A 19 -11.88 -2.19 21.97
N ALA A 20 -11.21 -2.03 20.84
CA ALA A 20 -10.28 -0.92 20.62
C ALA A 20 -10.98 0.45 20.66
N ALA A 21 -12.17 0.58 20.08
CA ALA A 21 -12.98 1.79 20.16
C ALA A 21 -13.45 2.10 21.60
N GLY A 22 -13.60 1.06 22.43
CA GLY A 22 -13.87 1.16 23.87
C GLY A 22 -12.64 1.51 24.73
N GLY A 23 -11.45 1.67 24.11
CA GLY A 23 -10.23 2.06 24.81
C GLY A 23 -9.32 0.89 25.24
N ASP A 24 -9.59 -0.32 24.80
CA ASP A 24 -8.70 -1.47 25.05
C ASP A 24 -7.39 -1.32 24.30
N LYS A 25 -6.32 -1.02 25.06
CA LYS A 25 -4.97 -0.83 24.51
C LYS A 25 -4.39 -2.09 23.88
N GLN A 26 -4.78 -3.26 24.38
CA GLN A 26 -4.31 -4.53 23.83
C GLN A 26 -4.95 -4.78 22.47
N ALA A 27 -6.24 -4.52 22.31
CA ALA A 27 -6.93 -4.61 21.03
C ALA A 27 -6.32 -3.62 20.00
N VAL A 28 -5.98 -2.39 20.42
CA VAL A 28 -5.27 -1.42 19.57
C VAL A 28 -3.90 -1.97 19.14
N SER A 29 -3.14 -2.57 20.04
CA SER A 29 -1.84 -3.17 19.74
C SER A 29 -1.96 -4.31 18.72
N GLU A 30 -2.95 -5.20 18.88
CA GLU A 30 -3.20 -6.30 17.94
C GLU A 30 -3.64 -5.76 16.55
N ILE A 31 -4.49 -4.73 16.51
CA ILE A 31 -4.82 -4.04 15.25
C ILE A 31 -3.56 -3.54 14.55
N LEU A 32 -2.65 -2.88 15.27
CA LEU A 32 -1.42 -2.36 14.70
C LEU A 32 -0.49 -3.46 14.18
N LYS A 33 -0.41 -4.61 14.86
CA LYS A 33 0.36 -5.77 14.38
C LYS A 33 -0.13 -6.28 13.03
N ILE A 34 -1.44 -6.22 12.78
CA ILE A 34 -2.05 -6.62 11.50
C ILE A 34 -1.90 -5.51 10.46
N VAL A 35 -2.18 -4.27 10.83
CA VAL A 35 -2.23 -3.12 9.92
C VAL A 35 -0.84 -2.67 9.45
N TYR A 36 0.14 -2.57 10.36
CA TYR A 36 1.45 -2.02 10.05
C TYR A 36 2.15 -2.72 8.86
N PRO A 37 2.26 -4.06 8.80
CA PRO A 37 2.90 -4.72 7.66
C PRO A 37 2.15 -4.51 6.35
N LEU A 38 0.82 -4.36 6.37
CA LEU A 38 0.03 -4.06 5.18
C LEU A 38 0.27 -2.64 4.68
N VAL A 39 0.22 -1.66 5.60
CA VAL A 39 0.45 -0.25 5.32
C VAL A 39 1.88 -0.03 4.83
N ARG A 40 2.88 -0.64 5.47
CA ARG A 40 4.28 -0.56 5.06
C ARG A 40 4.49 -1.07 3.63
N ARG A 41 3.93 -2.24 3.30
CA ARG A 41 3.98 -2.79 1.92
C ARG A 41 3.28 -1.85 0.92
N TYR A 42 2.16 -1.26 1.31
CA TYR A 42 1.45 -0.29 0.49
C TYR A 42 2.30 0.95 0.22
N CYS A 43 2.84 1.58 1.27
CA CYS A 43 3.70 2.76 1.14
C CYS A 43 4.94 2.46 0.29
N ALA A 44 5.64 1.36 0.55
CA ALA A 44 6.80 0.95 -0.23
C ALA A 44 6.47 0.78 -1.72
N ALA A 45 5.34 0.14 -2.06
CA ALA A 45 4.91 -0.03 -3.44
C ALA A 45 4.48 1.29 -4.11
N ARG A 46 3.84 2.21 -3.37
CA ARG A 46 3.33 3.48 -3.90
C ARG A 46 4.39 4.55 -4.00
N MET A 47 5.34 4.56 -3.07
CA MET A 47 6.41 5.55 -2.97
C MET A 47 7.73 5.05 -3.57
N SER A 48 7.76 3.82 -4.09
CA SER A 48 8.95 3.28 -4.75
C SER A 48 9.46 4.25 -5.80
N GLY A 49 10.73 4.67 -5.63
CA GLY A 49 11.46 5.59 -6.51
C GLY A 49 10.95 7.02 -6.54
N ALA A 50 10.29 7.46 -5.52
CA ALA A 50 9.99 8.87 -5.32
C ALA A 50 11.12 9.55 -4.53
N GLY A 51 12.37 9.42 -5.00
CA GLY A 51 13.56 10.00 -4.34
C GLY A 51 13.54 11.53 -4.17
N HIS A 52 12.51 12.18 -4.70
CA HIS A 52 12.21 13.59 -4.46
C HIS A 52 11.32 13.82 -3.22
N LEU A 53 10.88 12.76 -2.54
CA LEU A 53 10.12 12.90 -1.30
C LEU A 53 11.08 13.12 -0.13
N HIS A 54 10.76 14.09 0.74
CA HIS A 54 11.51 14.36 1.97
C HIS A 54 11.23 13.36 3.10
N VAL A 55 10.37 12.39 2.85
CA VAL A 55 9.91 11.40 3.83
C VAL A 55 10.05 10.00 3.24
N THR A 56 10.42 9.05 4.08
CA THR A 56 10.53 7.64 3.69
C THR A 56 9.16 6.96 3.64
N ALA A 57 9.06 5.81 2.98
CA ALA A 57 7.86 4.99 3.00
C ALA A 57 7.51 4.51 4.43
N ASP A 58 8.52 4.28 5.27
CA ASP A 58 8.35 3.90 6.67
C ASP A 58 7.81 5.05 7.52
N ASP A 59 8.26 6.29 7.29
CA ASP A 59 7.72 7.47 7.98
C ASP A 59 6.23 7.65 7.68
N VAL A 60 5.85 7.55 6.40
CA VAL A 60 4.44 7.65 6.00
C VAL A 60 3.63 6.49 6.57
N ALA A 61 4.19 5.28 6.63
CA ALA A 61 3.52 4.13 7.25
C ALA A 61 3.27 4.36 8.75
N GLN A 62 4.22 4.94 9.48
CA GLN A 62 4.04 5.33 10.89
C GLN A 62 2.97 6.41 11.04
N GLU A 63 2.97 7.45 10.19
CA GLU A 63 1.91 8.48 10.18
C GLU A 63 0.52 7.88 9.94
N ILE A 64 0.41 6.88 9.06
CA ILE A 64 -0.84 6.18 8.78
C ILE A 64 -1.30 5.39 10.01
N CYS A 65 -0.39 4.65 10.65
CA CYS A 65 -0.71 3.92 11.87
C CYS A 65 -1.19 4.84 12.99
N LEU A 66 -0.50 5.96 13.20
CA LEU A 66 -0.91 6.96 14.18
C LEU A 66 -2.30 7.54 13.86
N ALA A 67 -2.55 7.93 12.61
CA ALA A 67 -3.85 8.42 12.17
C ALA A 67 -4.94 7.35 12.32
N THR A 68 -4.63 6.09 12.06
CA THR A 68 -5.54 4.96 12.26
C THR A 68 -5.94 4.83 13.73
N VAL A 69 -4.96 4.83 14.66
CA VAL A 69 -5.23 4.77 16.11
C VAL A 69 -6.10 5.93 16.56
N GLN A 70 -5.80 7.15 16.12
CA GLN A 70 -6.58 8.35 16.46
C GLN A 70 -8.02 8.30 15.91
N ALA A 71 -8.24 7.58 14.81
CA ALA A 71 -9.54 7.45 14.19
C ALA A 71 -10.40 6.33 14.77
N ILE A 72 -9.80 5.30 15.40
CA ILE A 72 -10.53 4.15 15.99
C ILE A 72 -11.71 4.58 16.90
N PRO A 73 -11.57 5.50 17.86
CA PRO A 73 -12.69 5.87 18.75
C PRO A 73 -13.89 6.50 18.01
N ARG A 74 -13.64 7.05 16.83
CA ARG A 74 -14.66 7.70 15.98
C ARG A 74 -15.12 6.83 14.82
N TYR A 75 -14.50 5.68 14.64
CA TYR A 75 -14.87 4.76 13.58
C TYR A 75 -16.32 4.32 13.77
N ARG A 76 -17.10 4.36 12.71
CA ARG A 76 -18.46 3.81 12.64
C ARG A 76 -18.53 2.92 11.41
N ASP A 77 -19.04 1.74 11.59
CA ASP A 77 -19.33 0.84 10.48
C ASP A 77 -20.41 1.50 9.61
N GLN A 78 -20.03 1.88 8.41
CA GLN A 78 -20.89 2.45 7.38
C GLN A 78 -21.07 1.47 6.22
N GLY A 79 -21.02 0.17 6.49
CA GLY A 79 -21.06 -0.89 5.48
C GLY A 79 -19.75 -1.07 4.72
N LYS A 80 -18.64 -0.54 5.25
CA LYS A 80 -17.28 -0.75 4.74
C LYS A 80 -16.42 -1.37 5.83
N SER A 81 -15.62 -2.37 5.44
CA SER A 81 -14.68 -3.02 6.35
C SER A 81 -13.67 -2.02 6.93
N PHE A 82 -13.20 -2.32 8.15
CA PHE A 82 -12.15 -1.51 8.77
C PHE A 82 -10.87 -1.48 7.92
N LEU A 83 -10.58 -2.53 7.18
CA LEU A 83 -9.44 -2.57 6.26
C LEU A 83 -9.59 -1.55 5.11
N ALA A 84 -10.80 -1.39 4.55
CA ALA A 84 -11.08 -0.37 3.53
C ALA A 84 -10.97 1.05 4.11
N PHE A 85 -11.36 1.24 5.37
CA PHE A 85 -11.17 2.52 6.07
C PHE A 85 -9.70 2.86 6.27
N VAL A 86 -8.87 1.92 6.74
CA VAL A 86 -7.41 2.10 6.87
C VAL A 86 -6.76 2.41 5.52
N TYR A 87 -7.24 1.75 4.46
CA TYR A 87 -6.77 2.08 3.11
C TYR A 87 -7.09 3.53 2.71
N GLY A 88 -8.28 4.03 3.02
CA GLY A 88 -8.64 5.43 2.76
C GLY A 88 -7.68 6.42 3.44
N ILE A 89 -7.32 6.15 4.71
CA ILE A 89 -6.29 6.92 5.42
C ILE A 89 -4.95 6.83 4.69
N SER A 90 -4.56 5.61 4.28
CA SER A 90 -3.28 5.34 3.61
C SER A 90 -3.17 6.08 2.27
N ALA A 91 -4.22 6.01 1.44
CA ALA A 91 -4.25 6.69 0.15
C ALA A 91 -4.13 8.21 0.30
N ASN A 92 -4.82 8.79 1.28
CA ASN A 92 -4.74 10.22 1.58
C ASN A 92 -3.35 10.63 2.04
N LYS A 93 -2.75 9.90 2.98
CA LYS A 93 -1.41 10.21 3.51
C LYS A 93 -0.32 10.10 2.44
N VAL A 94 -0.37 9.07 1.60
CA VAL A 94 0.54 8.95 0.46
C VAL A 94 0.34 10.10 -0.53
N ALA A 95 -0.90 10.46 -0.87
CA ALA A 95 -1.19 11.60 -1.74
C ALA A 95 -0.68 12.91 -1.13
N ASP A 96 -0.80 13.10 0.19
CA ASP A 96 -0.27 14.28 0.90
C ASP A 96 1.26 14.34 0.85
N ALA A 97 1.95 13.21 0.98
CA ALA A 97 3.40 13.16 0.85
C ALA A 97 3.85 13.61 -0.56
N PHE A 98 3.19 13.15 -1.61
CA PHE A 98 3.46 13.60 -2.98
C PHE A 98 3.14 15.08 -3.19
N ARG A 99 2.02 15.58 -2.66
CA ARG A 99 1.67 17.02 -2.76
C ARG A 99 2.70 17.90 -2.06
N ARG A 100 3.14 17.51 -0.85
CA ARG A 100 4.19 18.25 -0.12
C ARG A 100 5.50 18.31 -0.89
N ALA A 101 5.91 17.23 -1.53
CA ALA A 101 7.13 17.21 -2.34
C ALA A 101 7.04 18.09 -3.60
N GLN A 102 5.86 18.21 -4.21
CA GLN A 102 5.66 19.12 -5.34
C GLN A 102 5.74 20.60 -4.94
N LEU A 103 5.28 20.94 -3.75
CA LEU A 103 5.31 22.31 -3.22
C LEU A 103 6.71 22.70 -2.73
N HIS A 104 7.51 21.75 -2.31
CA HIS A 104 8.87 21.93 -1.83
C HIS A 104 9.80 20.96 -2.56
N PRO A 105 10.24 21.31 -3.81
CA PRO A 105 11.17 20.46 -4.53
C PRO A 105 12.47 20.29 -3.74
N ALA A 106 12.77 19.08 -3.31
CA ALA A 106 14.02 18.77 -2.66
C ALA A 106 15.14 18.68 -3.67
N TYR A 107 16.35 19.04 -3.24
CA TYR A 107 17.56 18.52 -3.87
C TYR A 107 17.59 16.99 -3.67
N PRO A 108 17.99 16.22 -4.70
CA PRO A 108 18.05 14.77 -4.59
C PRO A 108 18.94 14.39 -3.40
N VAL A 109 18.35 13.90 -2.33
CA VAL A 109 19.09 13.20 -1.28
C VAL A 109 19.28 11.77 -1.76
N ALA A 110 20.51 11.25 -1.64
CA ALA A 110 20.80 9.87 -1.98
C ALA A 110 19.79 8.94 -1.29
N GLU A 111 19.07 8.15 -2.10
CA GLU A 111 18.13 7.14 -1.57
C GLU A 111 18.92 6.16 -0.70
N PHE A 112 18.68 6.20 0.62
CA PHE A 112 19.05 5.07 1.44
C PHE A 112 18.10 3.93 1.08
N PRO A 113 18.62 2.75 0.69
CA PRO A 113 17.77 1.63 0.35
C PRO A 113 16.97 1.20 1.57
N ASP A 114 15.64 1.33 1.53
CA ASP A 114 14.68 0.69 2.43
C ASP A 114 14.69 -0.84 2.21
N ALA A 115 15.84 -1.46 2.40
CA ALA A 115 15.93 -2.90 2.41
C ALA A 115 15.77 -3.37 3.85
N PRO A 116 14.87 -4.33 4.14
CA PRO A 116 14.98 -5.09 5.37
C PRO A 116 16.40 -5.67 5.39
N MET A 117 17.06 -5.64 6.56
CA MET A 117 18.33 -6.31 6.77
C MET A 117 18.14 -7.82 6.51
N ASN A 118 18.23 -8.18 5.24
CA ASN A 118 18.36 -9.56 4.83
C ASN A 118 19.87 -9.78 4.59
N GLU A 119 20.37 -10.93 4.94
CA GLU A 119 21.77 -11.33 4.81
C GLU A 119 22.26 -11.48 3.35
N ALA A 120 21.55 -10.86 2.41
CA ALA A 120 21.84 -10.86 0.97
C ALA A 120 23.16 -10.14 0.69
N GLY A 121 24.02 -10.76 -0.10
CA GLY A 121 25.30 -10.20 -0.53
C GLY A 121 25.14 -8.91 -1.39
N PRO A 122 26.25 -8.15 -1.60
CA PRO A 122 26.21 -6.90 -2.38
C PRO A 122 25.65 -7.07 -3.78
N GLU A 123 25.98 -8.15 -4.48
CA GLU A 123 25.50 -8.46 -5.82
C GLU A 123 23.99 -8.72 -5.87
N GLU A 124 23.48 -9.45 -4.89
CA GLU A 124 22.06 -9.77 -4.78
C GLU A 124 21.21 -8.51 -4.46
N ARG A 125 21.79 -7.59 -3.66
CA ARG A 125 21.20 -6.26 -3.40
C ARG A 125 21.17 -5.41 -4.66
N ALA A 126 22.26 -5.37 -5.45
CA ALA A 126 22.32 -4.64 -6.71
C ALA A 126 21.28 -5.15 -7.72
N LEU A 127 21.19 -6.46 -7.91
CA LEU A 127 20.21 -7.10 -8.80
C LEU A 127 18.76 -6.83 -8.34
N ALA A 128 18.50 -6.89 -7.03
CA ALA A 128 17.19 -6.56 -6.46
C ALA A 128 16.83 -5.09 -6.68
N MET A 129 17.81 -4.19 -6.62
CA MET A 129 17.61 -2.76 -6.88
C MET A 129 17.31 -2.50 -8.36
N GLU A 130 18.07 -3.08 -9.30
CA GLU A 130 17.78 -3.01 -10.74
C GLU A 130 16.38 -3.53 -11.07
N THR A 131 16.02 -4.68 -10.53
CA THR A 131 14.69 -5.28 -10.74
C THR A 131 13.58 -4.34 -10.21
N ARG A 132 13.78 -3.70 -9.06
CA ARG A 132 12.84 -2.72 -8.50
C ARG A 132 12.73 -1.47 -9.38
N MET A 133 13.84 -0.96 -9.90
CA MET A 133 13.85 0.20 -10.80
C MET A 133 13.11 -0.11 -12.11
N ALA A 134 13.41 -1.24 -12.75
CA ALA A 134 12.73 -1.68 -13.96
C ALA A 134 11.21 -1.88 -13.73
N ALA A 135 10.83 -2.52 -12.64
CA ALA A 135 9.41 -2.69 -12.28
C ALA A 135 8.69 -1.34 -12.06
N ARG A 136 9.40 -0.36 -11.49
CA ARG A 136 8.87 0.99 -11.30
C ARG A 136 8.64 1.71 -12.61
N GLU A 137 9.62 1.74 -13.50
CA GLU A 137 9.48 2.36 -14.83
C GLU A 137 8.31 1.75 -15.58
N LEU A 138 8.21 0.43 -15.54
CA LEU A 138 7.11 -0.30 -16.11
C LEU A 138 5.75 0.11 -15.54
N MET A 139 5.68 0.37 -14.23
CA MET A 139 4.44 0.81 -13.58
C MET A 139 4.04 2.25 -13.97
N GLN A 140 4.96 3.07 -14.49
CA GLN A 140 4.64 4.45 -14.88
C GLN A 140 3.74 4.54 -16.12
N VAL A 141 3.73 3.53 -17.00
CA VAL A 141 2.83 3.49 -18.17
C VAL A 141 1.35 3.30 -17.80
N LEU A 142 1.09 2.95 -16.55
CA LEU A 142 -0.27 2.77 -16.03
C LEU A 142 -0.86 4.06 -15.49
N SER A 143 -2.18 4.23 -15.66
CA SER A 143 -2.91 5.26 -14.91
C SER A 143 -2.82 5.03 -13.40
N SER A 144 -2.99 6.09 -12.61
CA SER A 144 -2.97 6.00 -11.14
C SER A 144 -3.93 4.94 -10.60
N THR A 145 -5.14 4.86 -11.14
CA THR A 145 -6.17 3.88 -10.73
C THR A 145 -5.76 2.44 -11.08
N HIS A 146 -5.20 2.19 -12.27
CA HIS A 146 -4.73 0.86 -12.64
C HIS A 146 -3.55 0.41 -11.77
N ARG A 147 -2.63 1.32 -11.48
CA ARG A 147 -1.51 1.09 -10.56
C ARG A 147 -2.00 0.72 -9.16
N GLU A 148 -2.98 1.46 -8.66
CA GLU A 148 -3.61 1.24 -7.36
C GLU A 148 -4.23 -0.17 -7.27
N VAL A 149 -5.01 -0.54 -8.28
CA VAL A 149 -5.59 -1.88 -8.37
C VAL A 149 -4.52 -2.97 -8.35
N LEU A 150 -3.42 -2.81 -9.09
CA LEU A 150 -2.33 -3.79 -9.08
C LEU A 150 -1.63 -3.88 -7.72
N VAL A 151 -1.39 -2.75 -7.05
CA VAL A 151 -0.81 -2.75 -5.70
C VAL A 151 -1.70 -3.54 -4.74
N MET A 152 -2.99 -3.26 -4.69
CA MET A 152 -3.92 -3.99 -3.82
C MET A 152 -4.00 -5.47 -4.16
N ARG A 153 -4.12 -5.81 -5.44
CA ARG A 153 -4.35 -7.19 -5.90
C ARG A 153 -3.11 -8.06 -5.81
N ILE A 154 -1.93 -7.50 -6.11
CA ILE A 154 -0.67 -8.26 -6.23
C ILE A 154 0.18 -8.08 -4.98
N VAL A 155 0.43 -6.84 -4.54
CA VAL A 155 1.33 -6.58 -3.40
C VAL A 155 0.64 -6.88 -2.08
N LEU A 156 -0.61 -6.42 -1.90
CA LEU A 156 -1.37 -6.66 -0.66
C LEU A 156 -2.13 -7.99 -0.67
N GLY A 157 -2.29 -8.62 -1.82
CA GLY A 157 -3.00 -9.90 -1.96
C GLY A 157 -4.50 -9.81 -1.71
N TRP A 158 -5.11 -8.63 -1.86
CA TRP A 158 -6.53 -8.42 -1.62
C TRP A 158 -7.40 -9.11 -2.66
N THR A 159 -8.61 -9.50 -2.26
CA THR A 159 -9.64 -9.99 -3.18
C THR A 159 -10.17 -8.87 -4.07
N ALA A 160 -10.81 -9.23 -5.19
CA ALA A 160 -11.47 -8.22 -6.02
C ALA A 160 -12.60 -7.50 -5.27
N ALA A 161 -13.24 -8.16 -4.30
CA ALA A 161 -14.28 -7.56 -3.47
C ALA A 161 -13.69 -6.53 -2.50
N GLN A 162 -12.63 -6.87 -1.75
CA GLN A 162 -11.94 -5.94 -0.87
C GLN A 162 -11.36 -4.73 -1.61
N THR A 163 -10.77 -4.96 -2.79
CA THR A 163 -10.26 -3.86 -3.63
C THR A 163 -11.40 -2.96 -4.11
N ALA A 164 -12.51 -3.55 -4.55
CA ALA A 164 -13.68 -2.81 -5.03
C ALA A 164 -14.28 -1.93 -3.94
N GLU A 165 -14.42 -2.48 -2.74
CA GLU A 165 -14.89 -1.76 -1.56
C GLU A 165 -14.00 -0.55 -1.24
N ALA A 166 -12.68 -0.75 -1.23
CA ALA A 166 -11.71 0.28 -0.92
C ALA A 166 -11.73 1.46 -1.92
N ILE A 167 -11.84 1.17 -3.22
CA ILE A 167 -11.83 2.20 -4.28
C ILE A 167 -13.22 2.67 -4.72
N GLY A 168 -14.29 2.16 -4.10
CA GLY A 168 -15.67 2.59 -4.39
C GLY A 168 -16.21 2.12 -5.74
N THR A 169 -15.96 0.84 -6.12
CA THR A 169 -16.41 0.27 -7.40
C THR A 169 -16.94 -1.15 -7.22
N SER A 170 -17.17 -1.89 -8.32
CA SER A 170 -17.61 -3.28 -8.27
C SER A 170 -16.46 -4.28 -8.47
N PRO A 171 -16.57 -5.51 -7.92
CA PRO A 171 -15.57 -6.55 -8.14
C PRO A 171 -15.34 -6.93 -9.60
N GLY A 172 -16.37 -6.79 -10.45
CA GLY A 172 -16.29 -6.99 -11.89
C GLY A 172 -15.38 -5.95 -12.54
N VAL A 173 -15.57 -4.67 -12.21
CA VAL A 173 -14.76 -3.56 -12.70
C VAL A 173 -13.29 -3.73 -12.26
N VAL A 174 -13.02 -4.13 -11.02
CA VAL A 174 -11.66 -4.42 -10.54
C VAL A 174 -10.96 -5.50 -11.38
N ARG A 175 -11.66 -6.59 -11.72
CA ARG A 175 -11.10 -7.66 -12.57
C ARG A 175 -10.75 -7.14 -13.98
N VAL A 176 -11.62 -6.32 -14.56
CA VAL A 176 -11.38 -5.70 -15.87
C VAL A 176 -10.20 -4.73 -15.80
N MET A 177 -10.12 -3.89 -14.77
CA MET A 177 -9.00 -2.97 -14.55
C MET A 177 -7.68 -3.73 -14.40
N GLN A 178 -7.67 -4.79 -13.57
CA GLN A 178 -6.49 -5.64 -13.40
C GLN A 178 -6.05 -6.27 -14.71
N HIS A 179 -6.98 -6.82 -15.49
CA HIS A 179 -6.69 -7.44 -16.79
C HIS A 179 -6.08 -6.42 -17.76
N ARG A 180 -6.71 -5.24 -17.88
CA ARG A 180 -6.21 -4.16 -18.76
C ARG A 180 -4.81 -3.67 -18.34
N ALA A 181 -4.60 -3.49 -17.03
CA ALA A 181 -3.31 -3.08 -16.50
C ALA A 181 -2.21 -4.11 -16.83
N LEU A 182 -2.47 -5.39 -16.58
CA LEU A 182 -1.51 -6.46 -16.91
C LEU A 182 -1.23 -6.58 -18.40
N ASN A 183 -2.24 -6.41 -19.26
CA ASN A 183 -2.04 -6.43 -20.71
C ASN A 183 -1.20 -5.23 -21.17
N ARG A 184 -1.40 -4.06 -20.60
CA ARG A 184 -0.57 -2.88 -20.89
C ARG A 184 0.90 -3.12 -20.52
N LEU A 185 1.16 -3.68 -19.32
CA LEU A 185 2.51 -4.02 -18.89
C LEU A 185 3.17 -5.06 -19.79
N ARG A 186 2.43 -6.10 -20.23
CA ARG A 186 2.94 -7.11 -21.16
C ARG A 186 3.27 -6.52 -22.53
N ALA A 187 2.47 -5.57 -23.02
CA ALA A 187 2.75 -4.88 -24.28
C ALA A 187 4.03 -4.06 -24.19
N GLU A 188 4.23 -3.36 -23.07
CA GLU A 188 5.45 -2.55 -22.85
C GLU A 188 6.70 -3.41 -22.75
N LEU A 189 6.64 -4.54 -22.03
CA LEU A 189 7.76 -5.48 -21.94
C LEU A 189 8.16 -6.07 -23.31
N ARG A 190 7.19 -6.36 -24.18
CA ARG A 190 7.47 -6.85 -25.53
C ARG A 190 8.06 -5.77 -26.44
N ALA A 191 7.74 -4.50 -26.21
CA ALA A 191 8.29 -3.40 -26.98
C ALA A 191 9.73 -3.05 -26.55
N ALA A 192 10.11 -3.41 -25.32
CA ALA A 192 11.44 -3.17 -24.77
C ALA A 192 12.42 -4.35 -24.99
N SER A 193 11.93 -5.51 -25.48
CA SER A 193 12.71 -6.72 -25.79
C SER A 193 13.07 -6.79 -27.27
#